data_0d8d9a40d9cc1dc86a5abb9757515a90
#
_entry.id   0d8d9a40d9cc1dc86a5abb9757515a90
#
_cell.length_a   1.000
_cell.length_b   1.000
_cell.length_c   1.000
_cell.angle_alpha   90.00
_cell.angle_beta   90.00
_cell.angle_gamma   90.00
#
_symmetry.space_group_name_H-M   'P 1'
#
loop_
_entity.id
_entity.type
_entity.pdbx_description
1 polymer ?
#
loop_
_entity_poly.entity_id
_entity_poly.type
_entity_poly.pdbx_seq_one_letter_code
_entity_poly.pdbx_strand_id
1 'polypeptide(L)' 'MKYHMYDENYDHKGDFQTLQEMRNYLCEWKYDNNDKTYMEDTFDFIKSIKWHWDLTEH' A
#
# COMPACT_ATOMS: atom_id res chain seq x y z
N MET A 1 -5.35 -12.90 -9.23
CA MET A 1 -5.02 -12.36 -7.91
C MET A 1 -4.97 -10.84 -7.97
N LYS A 2 -5.69 -10.17 -7.10
CA LYS A 2 -5.73 -8.70 -7.11
C LYS A 2 -5.67 -8.18 -5.68
N TYR A 3 -4.76 -7.23 -5.45
CA TYR A 3 -4.62 -6.57 -4.16
C TYR A 3 -5.43 -5.28 -4.17
N HIS A 4 -6.17 -5.05 -3.09
CA HIS A 4 -6.93 -3.81 -2.89
C HIS A 4 -6.35 -3.10 -1.68
N MET A 5 -6.12 -1.80 -1.79
CA MET A 5 -5.52 -1.04 -0.70
C MET A 5 -6.44 0.09 -0.27
N TYR A 6 -6.50 0.31 1.04
CA TYR A 6 -7.36 1.31 1.66
C TYR A 6 -6.53 2.11 2.67
N ASP A 7 -6.91 3.36 2.88
CA ASP A 7 -6.22 4.17 3.89
C ASP A 7 -6.72 3.84 5.30
N GLU A 8 -6.32 4.66 6.28
CA GLU A 8 -6.69 4.44 7.68
C GLU A 8 -8.21 4.56 7.92
N ASN A 9 -8.91 5.26 7.04
CA ASN A 9 -10.36 5.43 7.12
C ASN A 9 -11.11 4.45 6.21
N TYR A 10 -10.41 3.46 5.65
CA TYR A 10 -10.94 2.49 4.70
C TYR A 10 -11.40 3.10 3.37
N ASP A 11 -10.89 4.28 3.03
CA ASP A 11 -11.10 4.85 1.71
C ASP A 11 -10.22 4.12 0.70
N HIS A 12 -10.81 3.68 -0.40
CA HIS A 12 -10.11 2.92 -1.42
C HIS A 12 -9.01 3.74 -2.10
N LYS A 13 -7.79 3.20 -2.13
CA LYS A 13 -6.64 3.88 -2.71
C LYS A 13 -6.24 3.33 -4.07
N GLY A 14 -6.48 2.05 -4.31
CA GLY A 14 -6.16 1.46 -5.60
C GLY A 14 -6.23 -0.05 -5.59
N ASP A 15 -6.22 -0.62 -6.79
CA ASP A 15 -6.16 -2.06 -7.01
C ASP A 15 -4.88 -2.37 -7.75
N PHE A 16 -4.19 -3.44 -7.33
CA PHE A 16 -2.89 -3.79 -7.87
C PHE A 16 -2.85 -5.28 -8.21
N GLN A 17 -2.30 -5.63 -9.35
CA GLN A 17 -2.18 -7.02 -9.75
C GLN A 17 -0.96 -7.70 -9.16
N THR A 18 0.05 -6.93 -8.82
CA THR A 18 1.28 -7.46 -8.24
C THR A 18 1.68 -6.66 -7.02
N LEU A 19 2.48 -7.32 -6.16
CA LEU A 19 3.03 -6.68 -4.99
C LEU A 19 3.94 -5.51 -5.37
N GLN A 20 4.64 -5.65 -6.49
CA GLN A 20 5.55 -4.60 -6.97
C GLN A 20 4.79 -3.32 -7.33
N GLU A 21 3.61 -3.46 -7.96
CA GLU A 21 2.79 -2.30 -8.28
C GLU A 21 2.32 -1.59 -7.01
N MET A 22 1.92 -2.35 -6.00
CA MET A 22 1.51 -1.80 -4.71
C MET A 22 2.66 -1.06 -4.04
N ARG A 23 3.85 -1.66 -4.09
CA ARG A 23 5.05 -1.04 -3.53
C ARG A 23 5.40 0.26 -4.26
N ASN A 24 5.27 0.27 -5.58
CA ASN A 24 5.52 1.49 -6.37
C ASN A 24 4.58 2.62 -5.98
N TYR A 25 3.31 2.31 -5.77
CA TYR A 25 2.33 3.29 -5.32
C TYR A 25 2.74 3.87 -3.95
N LEU A 26 3.13 3.02 -3.03
CA LEU A 26 3.54 3.45 -1.70
C LEU A 26 4.82 4.28 -1.73
N CYS A 27 5.72 3.97 -2.64
CA CYS A 27 6.94 4.77 -2.80
C CYS A 27 6.61 6.19 -3.26
N GLU A 28 5.66 6.33 -4.18
CA GLU A 28 5.19 7.65 -4.60
C GLU A 28 4.49 8.39 -3.46
N TRP A 29 3.66 7.67 -2.69
CA TRP A 29 3.00 8.25 -1.53
C TRP A 29 4.01 8.76 -0.51
N LYS A 30 5.06 8.00 -0.27
CA LYS A 30 6.14 8.42 0.64
C LYS A 30 6.78 9.71 0.17
N TYR A 31 7.07 9.78 -1.12
CA TYR A 31 7.68 10.97 -1.70
C TYR A 31 6.76 12.19 -1.56
N ASP A 32 5.50 12.02 -1.90
CA ASP A 32 4.51 13.11 -1.83
C ASP A 32 4.27 13.60 -0.40
N ASN A 33 4.40 12.71 0.58
CA ASN A 33 4.17 13.04 1.98
C ASN A 33 5.47 13.30 2.75
N ASN A 34 6.58 13.34 2.03
CA ASN A 34 7.89 13.59 2.62
C ASN A 34 8.24 12.58 3.71
N ASP A 35 7.75 11.36 3.58
CA ASP A 35 8.00 10.27 4.52
C ASP A 35 9.32 9.60 4.20
N LYS A 36 10.25 9.62 5.13
CA LYS A 36 11.58 9.06 4.93
C LYS A 36 11.77 7.69 5.59
N THR A 37 10.68 7.09 6.05
CA THR A 37 10.72 5.75 6.63
C THR A 37 11.14 4.74 5.58
N TYR A 38 12.08 3.86 5.92
CA TYR A 38 12.52 2.83 5.01
C TYR A 38 11.45 1.74 4.89
N MET A 39 11.08 1.40 3.67
CA MET A 39 10.10 0.35 3.41
C MET A 39 10.83 -0.97 3.17
N GLU A 40 11.04 -1.73 4.24
CA GLU A 40 11.67 -3.04 4.13
C GLU A 40 10.69 -4.08 3.59
N ASP A 41 9.49 -4.11 4.17
CA ASP A 41 8.42 -5.01 3.75
C ASP A 41 7.17 -4.20 3.47
N THR A 42 6.53 -4.47 2.32
CA THR A 42 5.37 -3.70 1.88
C THR A 42 4.20 -3.81 2.86
N PHE A 43 3.90 -5.02 3.33
CA PHE A 43 2.78 -5.22 4.25
C PHE A 43 3.05 -4.61 5.61
N ASP A 44 4.27 -4.72 6.09
CA ASP A 44 4.66 -4.09 7.35
C ASP A 44 4.57 -2.57 7.25
N PHE A 45 4.96 -2.01 6.11
CA PHE A 45 4.85 -0.58 5.89
C PHE A 45 3.38 -0.13 5.90
N ILE A 46 2.51 -0.86 5.21
CA ILE A 46 1.08 -0.55 5.18
C ILE A 46 0.53 -0.53 6.60
N LYS A 47 0.90 -1.51 7.41
CA LYS A 47 0.47 -1.59 8.80
C LYS A 47 1.02 -0.42 9.62
N SER A 48 2.26 -0.02 9.36
CA SER A 48 2.89 1.07 10.13
C SER A 48 2.23 2.42 9.90
N ILE A 49 1.66 2.65 8.71
CA ILE A 49 0.91 3.88 8.43
C ILE A 49 -0.59 3.72 8.69
N LYS A 50 -0.98 2.58 9.27
CA LYS A 50 -2.37 2.27 9.66
C LYS A 50 -3.32 2.14 8.49
N TRP A 51 -2.78 1.82 7.32
CA TRP A 51 -3.58 1.50 6.16
C TRP A 51 -4.00 0.04 6.18
N HIS A 52 -4.89 -0.33 5.26
CA HIS A 52 -5.43 -1.69 5.18
C HIS A 52 -5.29 -2.21 3.75
N TRP A 53 -5.31 -3.52 3.62
CA TRP A 53 -5.26 -4.15 2.30
C TRP A 53 -6.06 -5.45 2.33
N ASP A 54 -6.43 -5.89 1.14
CA ASP A 54 -7.24 -7.08 0.96
C ASP A 54 -6.78 -7.79 -0.33
N LEU A 55 -7.09 -9.07 -0.44
CA LEU A 55 -6.66 -9.88 -1.58
C LEU A 55 -7.86 -10.63 -2.13
N THR A 56 -8.08 -10.50 -3.44
CA THR A 56 -9.08 -11.25 -4.17
C THR A 56 -8.39 -12.22 -5.12
N GLU A 57 -8.73 -13.51 -5.03
CA GLU A 57 -8.12 -14.56 -5.84
C GLU A 57 -9.00 -14.89 -7.05
N HIS A 58 -9.04 -14.05 -8.03
CA HIS A 58 -9.76 -14.32 -9.29
C HIS A 58 -8.93 -13.93 -10.47
#